data_fe0f257eaf112018cf1d68c3bf5d926b
#
_entry.id   fe0f257eaf112018cf1d68c3bf5d926b
#
_cell.length_a   1.000
_cell.length_b   1.000
_cell.length_c   1.000
_cell.angle_alpha   90.00
_cell.angle_beta   90.00
_cell.angle_gamma   90.00
#
_symmetry.space_group_name_H-M   'P 1'
#
loop_
_entity.id
_entity.type
_entity.pdbx_description
1 polymer ?
#
loop_
_entity_poly.entity_id
_entity_poly.type
_entity_poly.pdbx_seq_one_letter_code
_entity_poly.pdbx_strand_id
1 'polypeptide(L)'
;MNDFFKYKPTIIVRFILFMVKIGFGRGKLKRLLSNILKKYNKKEYLDIVYNGLKLRLSPLGNTIESKILLSSKIREEIELNEVKKAVGDRGVFIDVGANIGYYSLFAAKFGAKHIISFEPNPTLSNRFKKNIELNQFQEIITVFECALGDKKGNAKLNLNEMDLGSSSLLKNDISTNFINVEVYSLLEILETNGINEIDALKIDVEGFEDKVMKTFFEKS
;
A
#
# COMPACT_ATOMS: atom_id res chain seq x y z
N MET A 1 21.83 6.26 -9.79
CA MET A 1 21.80 5.05 -10.66
C MET A 1 20.46 4.36 -10.43
N ASN A 2 19.66 4.10 -11.46
CA ASN A 2 18.31 3.55 -11.29
C ASN A 2 18.40 2.10 -10.81
N ASP A 3 18.07 1.85 -9.54
CA ASP A 3 18.16 0.56 -8.85
C ASP A 3 17.04 -0.41 -9.31
N PHE A 4 16.15 0.03 -10.20
CA PHE A 4 15.13 -0.82 -10.79
C PHE A 4 15.80 -1.91 -11.64
N PHE A 5 15.31 -3.12 -11.52
CA PHE A 5 15.89 -4.37 -12.06
C PHE A 5 17.01 -5.02 -11.23
N LYS A 6 17.31 -4.54 -10.03
CA LYS A 6 18.16 -5.28 -9.08
C LYS A 6 17.58 -6.68 -8.79
N TYR A 7 16.26 -6.77 -8.67
CA TYR A 7 15.51 -8.00 -8.41
C TYR A 7 14.73 -8.48 -9.63
N LYS A 8 15.38 -8.48 -10.81
CA LYS A 8 14.75 -8.99 -12.04
C LYS A 8 14.17 -10.40 -11.83
N PRO A 9 12.93 -10.65 -12.26
CA PRO A 9 12.37 -11.98 -12.28
C PRO A 9 13.24 -12.93 -13.16
N THR A 10 13.43 -14.16 -12.69
CA THR A 10 14.06 -15.22 -13.50
C THR A 10 13.19 -15.56 -14.71
N ILE A 11 13.73 -16.27 -15.69
CA ILE A 11 12.98 -16.70 -16.90
C ILE A 11 11.71 -17.46 -16.49
N ILE A 12 11.82 -18.38 -15.52
CA ILE A 12 10.68 -19.16 -15.01
C ILE A 12 9.62 -18.25 -14.39
N VAL A 13 10.04 -17.31 -13.54
CA VAL A 13 9.12 -16.34 -12.91
C VAL A 13 8.46 -15.44 -13.95
N ARG A 14 9.21 -14.99 -14.96
CA ARG A 14 8.65 -14.21 -16.08
C ARG A 14 7.61 -15.00 -16.86
N PHE A 15 7.85 -16.28 -17.13
CA PHE A 15 6.86 -17.14 -17.77
C PHE A 15 5.61 -17.31 -16.92
N ILE A 16 5.74 -17.49 -15.60
CA ILE A 16 4.59 -17.55 -14.68
C ILE A 16 3.77 -16.25 -14.73
N LEU A 17 4.43 -15.10 -14.63
CA LEU A 17 3.75 -13.80 -14.70
C LEU A 17 3.06 -13.57 -16.06
N PHE A 18 3.67 -14.03 -17.15
CA PHE A 18 3.04 -14.02 -18.47
C PHE A 18 1.79 -14.91 -18.51
N MET A 19 1.85 -16.14 -18.01
CA MET A 19 0.70 -17.05 -17.94
C MET A 19 -0.46 -16.42 -17.13
N VAL A 20 -0.13 -15.78 -16.00
CA VAL A 20 -1.11 -15.04 -15.21
C VAL A 20 -1.76 -13.94 -16.03
N LYS A 21 -0.95 -13.14 -16.75
CA LYS A 21 -1.43 -11.99 -17.55
C LYS A 21 -2.40 -12.41 -18.67
N ILE A 22 -2.18 -13.57 -19.29
CA ILE A 22 -3.07 -14.11 -20.34
C ILE A 22 -4.29 -14.88 -19.79
N GLY A 23 -4.53 -14.81 -18.45
CA GLY A 23 -5.77 -15.30 -17.84
C GLY A 23 -5.67 -16.59 -17.03
N PHE A 24 -4.49 -17.27 -17.02
CA PHE A 24 -4.30 -18.48 -16.22
C PHE A 24 -4.14 -18.23 -14.71
N GLY A 25 -4.26 -16.99 -14.26
CA GLY A 25 -4.22 -16.58 -12.85
C GLY A 25 -5.51 -16.84 -12.06
N ARG A 26 -6.31 -17.87 -12.41
CA ARG A 26 -7.63 -18.14 -11.79
C ARG A 26 -7.75 -19.57 -11.28
N GLY A 27 -8.63 -19.77 -10.30
CA GLY A 27 -9.00 -21.09 -9.79
C GLY A 27 -7.79 -21.93 -9.31
N LYS A 28 -7.83 -23.25 -9.57
CA LYS A 28 -6.79 -24.20 -9.16
C LYS A 28 -5.41 -23.89 -9.78
N LEU A 29 -5.41 -23.34 -11.00
CA LEU A 29 -4.18 -22.99 -11.70
C LEU A 29 -3.45 -21.82 -11.04
N LYS A 30 -4.17 -20.84 -10.50
CA LYS A 30 -3.58 -19.76 -9.70
C LYS A 30 -2.77 -20.31 -8.53
N ARG A 31 -3.34 -21.31 -7.81
CA ARG A 31 -2.67 -21.95 -6.67
C ARG A 31 -1.39 -22.68 -7.10
N LEU A 32 -1.45 -23.39 -8.24
CA LEU A 32 -0.28 -24.05 -8.81
C LEU A 32 0.81 -23.03 -9.18
N LEU A 33 0.47 -21.97 -9.91
CA LEU A 33 1.40 -20.91 -10.31
C LEU A 33 1.99 -20.19 -9.09
N SER A 34 1.20 -19.95 -8.05
CA SER A 34 1.68 -19.40 -6.77
C SER A 34 2.72 -20.32 -6.11
N ASN A 35 2.45 -21.63 -6.05
CA ASN A 35 3.40 -22.59 -5.47
C ASN A 35 4.71 -22.67 -6.28
N ILE A 36 4.62 -22.63 -7.61
CA ILE A 36 5.79 -22.60 -8.48
C ILE A 36 6.55 -21.28 -8.28
N LEU A 37 5.86 -20.14 -8.22
CA LEU A 37 6.47 -18.85 -7.93
C LEU A 37 7.25 -18.89 -6.61
N LYS A 38 6.65 -19.39 -5.52
CA LYS A 38 7.30 -19.57 -4.21
C LYS A 38 8.53 -20.48 -4.30
N LYS A 39 8.45 -21.58 -5.04
CA LYS A 39 9.56 -22.54 -5.20
C LYS A 39 10.74 -21.95 -5.97
N TYR A 40 10.49 -21.21 -7.05
CA TYR A 40 11.53 -20.73 -7.96
C TYR A 40 11.96 -19.29 -7.75
N ASN A 41 11.19 -18.51 -6.99
CA ASN A 41 11.64 -17.20 -6.56
C ASN A 41 12.43 -17.31 -5.26
N LYS A 42 13.76 -17.35 -5.38
CA LYS A 42 14.69 -17.34 -4.24
C LYS A 42 15.06 -15.93 -3.77
N LYS A 43 14.53 -14.91 -4.43
CA LYS A 43 14.80 -13.51 -4.10
C LYS A 43 13.74 -13.00 -3.12
N GLU A 44 14.16 -12.17 -2.19
CA GLU A 44 13.29 -11.49 -1.24
C GLU A 44 12.27 -10.59 -1.96
N TYR A 45 12.71 -9.95 -3.05
CA TYR A 45 11.90 -9.03 -3.85
C TYR A 45 11.83 -9.43 -5.32
N LEU A 46 10.83 -8.88 -6.00
CA LEU A 46 10.67 -8.89 -7.45
C LEU A 46 10.41 -7.47 -7.96
N ASP A 47 11.21 -7.03 -8.93
CA ASP A 47 10.99 -5.79 -9.65
C ASP A 47 10.13 -6.05 -10.88
N ILE A 48 8.94 -5.48 -10.94
CA ILE A 48 7.97 -5.62 -12.04
C ILE A 48 7.46 -4.27 -12.51
N VAL A 49 6.97 -4.23 -13.75
CA VAL A 49 6.14 -3.12 -14.25
C VAL A 49 4.68 -3.58 -14.21
N TYR A 50 3.87 -2.87 -13.45
CA TYR A 50 2.43 -3.13 -13.30
C TYR A 50 1.64 -1.89 -13.69
N ASN A 51 0.90 -1.98 -14.80
CA ASN A 51 0.13 -0.86 -15.35
C ASN A 51 0.92 0.46 -15.46
N GLY A 52 2.16 0.38 -15.90
CA GLY A 52 3.07 1.52 -16.07
C GLY A 52 3.78 1.99 -14.80
N LEU A 53 3.45 1.45 -13.63
CA LEU A 53 4.17 1.68 -12.38
C LEU A 53 5.30 0.66 -12.20
N LYS A 54 6.45 1.13 -11.76
CA LYS A 54 7.59 0.30 -11.34
C LYS A 54 7.39 -0.10 -9.89
N LEU A 55 7.27 -1.39 -9.61
CA LEU A 55 7.02 -1.88 -8.27
C LEU A 55 8.11 -2.88 -7.86
N ARG A 56 8.60 -2.72 -6.62
CA ARG A 56 9.39 -3.71 -5.91
C ARG A 56 8.48 -4.40 -4.92
N LEU A 57 8.18 -5.67 -5.16
CA LEU A 57 7.21 -6.45 -4.40
C LEU A 57 7.88 -7.61 -3.68
N SER A 58 7.39 -7.96 -2.49
CA SER A 58 7.74 -9.21 -1.80
C SER A 58 6.67 -10.27 -2.07
N PRO A 59 7.00 -11.34 -2.78
CA PRO A 59 5.98 -12.32 -3.18
C PRO A 59 5.48 -13.22 -2.05
N LEU A 60 6.10 -13.16 -0.86
CA LEU A 60 5.86 -14.11 0.22
C LEU A 60 5.32 -13.50 1.53
N GLY A 61 5.37 -12.20 1.69
CA GLY A 61 5.09 -11.56 2.98
C GLY A 61 3.87 -10.63 3.02
N ASN A 62 3.13 -10.50 1.91
CA ASN A 62 2.00 -9.59 1.85
C ASN A 62 0.96 -10.07 0.84
N THR A 63 -0.28 -10.19 1.30
CA THR A 63 -1.40 -10.65 0.46
C THR A 63 -1.65 -9.71 -0.73
N ILE A 64 -1.54 -8.39 -0.54
CA ILE A 64 -1.74 -7.41 -1.61
C ILE A 64 -0.70 -7.61 -2.71
N GLU A 65 0.58 -7.73 -2.35
CA GLU A 65 1.67 -7.93 -3.30
C GLU A 65 1.52 -9.25 -4.08
N SER A 66 1.16 -10.33 -3.37
CA SER A 66 0.85 -11.62 -4.00
C SER A 66 -0.34 -11.53 -4.96
N LYS A 67 -1.36 -10.76 -4.61
CA LYS A 67 -2.52 -10.54 -5.48
C LYS A 67 -2.16 -9.69 -6.70
N ILE A 68 -1.29 -8.68 -6.58
CA ILE A 68 -0.76 -7.90 -7.72
C ILE A 68 -0.02 -8.82 -8.69
N LEU A 69 0.89 -9.66 -8.17
CA LEU A 69 1.68 -10.59 -8.97
C LEU A 69 0.82 -11.65 -9.68
N LEU A 70 -0.27 -12.10 -9.04
CA LEU A 70 -1.10 -13.21 -9.51
C LEU A 70 -2.48 -12.78 -10.02
N SER A 71 -2.63 -11.54 -10.45
CA SER A 71 -3.84 -11.02 -11.10
C SER A 71 -3.60 -10.66 -12.54
N SER A 72 -4.53 -11.07 -13.41
CA SER A 72 -4.57 -10.66 -14.82
C SER A 72 -5.24 -9.30 -15.05
N LYS A 73 -5.92 -8.78 -14.04
CA LYS A 73 -6.65 -7.49 -14.09
C LYS A 73 -6.07 -6.52 -13.07
N ILE A 74 -6.31 -5.24 -13.29
CA ILE A 74 -6.07 -4.21 -12.27
C ILE A 74 -6.93 -4.57 -11.06
N ARG A 75 -6.32 -4.57 -9.89
CA ARG A 75 -7.07 -4.77 -8.65
C ARG A 75 -7.83 -3.51 -8.30
N GLU A 76 -9.01 -3.72 -7.71
CA GLU A 76 -9.80 -2.61 -7.17
C GLU A 76 -9.97 -1.49 -8.24
N GLU A 77 -10.26 -1.94 -9.49
CA GLU A 77 -10.36 -1.06 -10.66
C GLU A 77 -11.47 -0.01 -10.49
N ILE A 78 -12.55 -0.38 -9.81
CA ILE A 78 -13.68 0.52 -9.54
C ILE A 78 -13.21 1.63 -8.58
N GLU A 79 -12.60 1.26 -7.46
CA GLU A 79 -12.09 2.18 -6.45
C GLU A 79 -11.00 3.10 -7.03
N LEU A 80 -10.09 2.54 -7.81
CA LEU A 80 -9.07 3.32 -8.51
C LEU A 80 -9.67 4.32 -9.52
N ASN A 81 -10.77 3.97 -10.19
CA ASN A 81 -11.47 4.89 -11.07
C ASN A 81 -12.15 6.01 -10.30
N GLU A 82 -12.71 5.75 -9.10
CA GLU A 82 -13.24 6.81 -8.23
C GLU A 82 -12.12 7.73 -7.73
N VAL A 83 -10.98 7.20 -7.29
CA VAL A 83 -9.80 8.01 -6.96
C VAL A 83 -9.39 8.88 -8.14
N LYS A 84 -9.29 8.29 -9.35
CA LYS A 84 -8.92 9.03 -10.56
C LYS A 84 -9.88 10.19 -10.86
N LYS A 85 -11.18 9.97 -10.72
CA LYS A 85 -12.20 11.03 -10.93
C LYS A 85 -12.07 12.14 -9.87
N ALA A 86 -11.91 11.76 -8.61
CA ALA A 86 -11.85 12.69 -7.49
C ALA A 86 -10.58 13.55 -7.53
N VAL A 87 -9.40 12.96 -7.75
CA VAL A 87 -8.15 13.75 -7.80
C VAL A 87 -8.03 14.60 -9.07
N GLY A 88 -8.72 14.22 -10.17
CA GLY A 88 -8.66 14.95 -11.44
C GLY A 88 -7.23 15.28 -11.86
N ASP A 89 -7.07 16.49 -12.43
CA ASP A 89 -5.74 16.99 -12.81
C ASP A 89 -5.14 17.88 -11.73
N ARG A 90 -4.98 17.52 -10.52
CA ARG A 90 -4.25 18.26 -9.46
C ARG A 90 -4.89 18.18 -8.08
N GLY A 91 -5.75 17.20 -7.84
CA GLY A 91 -6.38 17.00 -6.55
C GLY A 91 -5.42 16.55 -5.45
N VAL A 92 -5.88 16.66 -4.22
CA VAL A 92 -5.21 16.21 -3.00
C VAL A 92 -5.82 14.88 -2.56
N PHE A 93 -4.97 13.87 -2.40
CA PHE A 93 -5.37 12.53 -1.97
C PHE A 93 -4.79 12.16 -0.61
N ILE A 94 -5.62 11.61 0.26
CA ILE A 94 -5.21 11.07 1.55
C ILE A 94 -5.38 9.55 1.54
N ASP A 95 -4.31 8.82 1.87
CA ASP A 95 -4.28 7.35 1.89
C ASP A 95 -3.92 6.84 3.29
N VAL A 96 -4.92 6.44 4.06
CA VAL A 96 -4.77 5.92 5.43
C VAL A 96 -4.72 4.40 5.39
N GLY A 97 -3.63 3.82 5.92
CA GLY A 97 -3.30 2.40 5.75
C GLY A 97 -2.77 2.14 4.34
N ALA A 98 -1.75 2.92 3.94
CA ALA A 98 -1.27 2.93 2.56
C ALA A 98 -0.56 1.63 2.14
N ASN A 99 -0.12 0.82 3.10
CA ASN A 99 0.60 -0.43 2.86
C ASN A 99 1.86 -0.17 1.98
N ILE A 100 2.02 -0.84 0.85
CA ILE A 100 3.10 -0.60 -0.11
C ILE A 100 2.84 0.58 -1.05
N GLY A 101 1.78 1.35 -0.81
CA GLY A 101 1.41 2.56 -1.57
C GLY A 101 0.60 2.30 -2.84
N TYR A 102 -0.18 1.23 -2.90
CA TYR A 102 -0.92 0.86 -4.11
C TYR A 102 -1.80 2.00 -4.62
N TYR A 103 -2.68 2.54 -3.77
CA TYR A 103 -3.58 3.63 -4.15
C TYR A 103 -2.83 4.95 -4.38
N SER A 104 -1.88 5.29 -3.52
CA SER A 104 -1.08 6.51 -3.63
C SER A 104 -0.27 6.57 -4.92
N LEU A 105 0.35 5.47 -5.33
CA LEU A 105 1.11 5.40 -6.60
C LEU A 105 0.20 5.55 -7.82
N PHE A 106 -1.01 4.99 -7.77
CA PHE A 106 -1.99 5.19 -8.84
C PHE A 106 -2.54 6.62 -8.83
N ALA A 107 -2.82 7.22 -7.67
CA ALA A 107 -3.26 8.61 -7.57
C ALA A 107 -2.21 9.57 -8.16
N ALA A 108 -0.92 9.37 -7.86
CA ALA A 108 0.18 10.13 -8.47
C ALA A 108 0.22 9.94 -9.99
N LYS A 109 0.08 8.72 -10.47
CA LYS A 109 0.01 8.43 -11.90
C LYS A 109 -1.20 9.06 -12.59
N PHE A 110 -2.31 9.24 -11.89
CA PHE A 110 -3.52 9.88 -12.40
C PHE A 110 -3.44 11.41 -12.41
N GLY A 111 -2.40 12.02 -11.82
CA GLY A 111 -2.17 13.45 -11.85
C GLY A 111 -2.48 14.18 -10.54
N ALA A 112 -2.65 13.48 -9.43
CA ALA A 112 -2.76 14.11 -8.12
C ALA A 112 -1.58 15.07 -7.89
N LYS A 113 -1.87 16.25 -7.33
CA LYS A 113 -0.88 17.28 -7.03
C LYS A 113 -0.12 16.98 -5.73
N HIS A 114 -0.83 16.45 -4.75
CA HIS A 114 -0.29 16.17 -3.43
C HIS A 114 -0.96 14.93 -2.84
N ILE A 115 -0.17 14.04 -2.29
CA ILE A 115 -0.65 12.82 -1.66
C ILE A 115 -0.01 12.70 -0.29
N ILE A 116 -0.86 12.55 0.74
CA ILE A 116 -0.42 12.29 2.11
C ILE A 116 -0.84 10.88 2.47
N SER A 117 0.13 10.07 2.84
CA SER A 117 -0.07 8.65 3.10
C SER A 117 0.39 8.28 4.49
N PHE A 118 -0.34 7.38 5.14
CA PHE A 118 -0.06 6.91 6.49
C PHE A 118 0.11 5.40 6.49
N GLU A 119 1.28 4.93 6.93
CA GLU A 119 1.58 3.50 7.07
C GLU A 119 2.44 3.27 8.31
N PRO A 120 1.86 2.75 9.41
CA PRO A 120 2.57 2.58 10.67
C PRO A 120 3.57 1.41 10.68
N ASN A 121 3.46 0.44 9.76
CA ASN A 121 4.39 -0.68 9.69
C ASN A 121 5.68 -0.28 8.96
N PRO A 122 6.86 -0.20 9.65
CA PRO A 122 8.10 0.27 9.03
C PRO A 122 8.53 -0.57 7.82
N THR A 123 8.24 -1.88 7.84
CA THR A 123 8.58 -2.78 6.72
C THR A 123 7.79 -2.41 5.46
N LEU A 124 6.51 -2.10 5.61
CA LEU A 124 5.65 -1.69 4.50
C LEU A 124 5.95 -0.27 4.05
N SER A 125 6.11 0.67 5.00
CA SER A 125 6.47 2.06 4.73
C SER A 125 7.79 2.16 3.96
N ASN A 126 8.84 1.43 4.36
CA ASN A 126 10.12 1.41 3.65
C ASN A 126 9.97 0.88 2.22
N ARG A 127 9.11 -0.13 2.02
CA ARG A 127 8.81 -0.67 0.68
C ARG A 127 8.02 0.33 -0.16
N PHE A 128 7.07 1.02 0.44
CA PHE A 128 6.34 2.10 -0.20
C PHE A 128 7.27 3.25 -0.62
N LYS A 129 8.12 3.74 0.26
CA LYS A 129 9.13 4.77 -0.06
C LYS A 129 10.02 4.32 -1.22
N LYS A 130 10.39 3.03 -1.27
CA LYS A 130 11.14 2.51 -2.41
C LYS A 130 10.34 2.53 -3.71
N ASN A 131 9.06 2.19 -3.67
CA ASN A 131 8.19 2.28 -4.83
C ASN A 131 7.99 3.74 -5.31
N ILE A 132 7.91 4.70 -4.40
CA ILE A 132 7.90 6.14 -4.71
C ILE A 132 9.16 6.53 -5.49
N GLU A 133 10.34 6.16 -4.98
CA GLU A 133 11.63 6.42 -5.63
C GLU A 133 11.70 5.85 -7.05
N LEU A 134 11.27 4.59 -7.23
CA LEU A 134 11.30 3.92 -8.52
C LEU A 134 10.45 4.62 -9.58
N ASN A 135 9.38 5.32 -9.17
CA ASN A 135 8.47 6.05 -10.04
C ASN A 135 8.74 7.56 -10.08
N GLN A 136 9.71 8.07 -9.31
CA GLN A 136 10.06 9.50 -9.23
C GLN A 136 8.89 10.37 -8.71
N PHE A 137 8.18 9.88 -7.69
CA PHE A 137 7.04 10.58 -7.09
C PHE A 137 7.34 11.23 -5.74
N GLN A 138 8.63 11.46 -5.40
CA GLN A 138 9.05 12.00 -4.10
C GLN A 138 8.51 13.41 -3.82
N GLU A 139 8.32 14.21 -4.87
CA GLU A 139 7.78 15.58 -4.75
C GLU A 139 6.24 15.61 -4.64
N ILE A 140 5.57 14.47 -4.88
CA ILE A 140 4.11 14.35 -4.91
C ILE A 140 3.59 13.63 -3.67
N ILE A 141 4.31 12.59 -3.21
CA ILE A 141 3.86 11.70 -2.14
C ILE A 141 4.69 11.91 -0.88
N THR A 142 4.01 12.31 0.20
CA THR A 142 4.56 12.34 1.56
C THR A 142 4.07 11.13 2.35
N VAL A 143 4.97 10.40 3.00
CA VAL A 143 4.65 9.22 3.81
C VAL A 143 4.95 9.48 5.27
N PHE A 144 3.92 9.38 6.12
CA PHE A 144 4.02 9.40 7.56
C PHE A 144 4.04 7.97 8.12
N GLU A 145 5.10 7.64 8.87
CA GLU A 145 5.26 6.33 9.54
C GLU A 145 4.53 6.33 10.89
N CYS A 146 3.25 6.60 10.87
CA CYS A 146 2.42 6.62 12.06
C CYS A 146 1.03 6.03 11.80
N ALA A 147 0.35 5.66 12.86
CA ALA A 147 -1.06 5.34 12.81
C ALA A 147 -1.92 6.59 12.99
N LEU A 148 -3.17 6.53 12.58
CA LEU A 148 -4.15 7.58 12.87
C LEU A 148 -5.18 7.09 13.89
N GLY A 149 -5.64 8.02 14.73
CA GLY A 149 -6.64 7.79 15.75
C GLY A 149 -7.29 9.07 16.22
N ASP A 150 -8.05 9.00 17.31
CA ASP A 150 -8.81 10.12 17.87
C ASP A 150 -7.93 11.15 18.62
N LYS A 151 -6.72 10.81 19.00
CA LYS A 151 -5.78 11.68 19.71
C LYS A 151 -4.34 11.22 19.57
N LYS A 152 -3.41 12.16 19.75
CA LYS A 152 -1.98 11.88 19.80
C LYS A 152 -1.62 10.94 20.93
N GLY A 153 -0.77 9.98 20.66
CA GLY A 153 -0.30 9.00 21.63
C GLY A 153 0.56 7.90 21.05
N ASN A 154 0.60 6.77 21.73
CA ASN A 154 1.28 5.55 21.27
C ASN A 154 0.30 4.39 21.29
N ALA A 155 0.43 3.48 20.35
CA ALA A 155 -0.34 2.25 20.29
C ALA A 155 0.54 1.06 19.95
N LYS A 156 0.03 -0.13 20.27
CA LYS A 156 0.64 -1.38 19.83
C LYS A 156 0.02 -1.80 18.51
N LEU A 157 0.83 -1.86 17.46
CA LEU A 157 0.46 -2.45 16.19
C LEU A 157 0.77 -3.94 16.22
N ASN A 158 -0.26 -4.78 16.21
CA ASN A 158 -0.10 -6.22 16.16
C ASN A 158 0.31 -6.62 14.74
N LEU A 159 1.46 -7.29 14.63
CA LEU A 159 1.98 -7.74 13.35
C LEU A 159 1.45 -9.14 13.03
N ASN A 160 0.91 -9.30 11.84
CA ASN A 160 0.60 -10.61 11.30
C ASN A 160 1.79 -11.10 10.45
N GLU A 161 2.55 -12.05 10.97
CA GLU A 161 3.74 -12.58 10.29
C GLU A 161 3.42 -13.27 8.96
N MET A 162 2.21 -13.80 8.80
CA MET A 162 1.77 -14.44 7.56
C MET A 162 1.27 -13.44 6.51
N ASP A 163 0.85 -12.25 6.96
CA ASP A 163 0.38 -11.17 6.09
C ASP A 163 0.62 -9.80 6.75
N LEU A 164 1.75 -9.19 6.48
CA LEU A 164 2.11 -7.87 7.02
C LEU A 164 1.08 -6.78 6.71
N GLY A 165 0.31 -6.96 5.64
CA GLY A 165 -0.73 -6.02 5.23
C GLY A 165 -1.99 -6.05 6.09
N SER A 166 -2.19 -7.09 6.91
CA SER A 166 -3.33 -7.21 7.83
C SER A 166 -2.92 -6.97 9.30
N SER A 167 -1.92 -6.12 9.52
CA SER A 167 -1.55 -5.65 10.87
C SER A 167 -2.61 -4.69 11.41
N SER A 168 -2.97 -4.80 12.69
CA SER A 168 -4.09 -4.05 13.30
C SER A 168 -3.72 -3.45 14.66
N LEU A 169 -4.33 -2.30 14.97
CA LEU A 169 -4.28 -1.67 16.30
C LEU A 169 -5.29 -2.27 17.29
N LEU A 170 -6.20 -3.13 16.82
CA LEU A 170 -7.13 -3.79 17.70
C LEU A 170 -6.39 -4.77 18.62
N LYS A 171 -6.76 -4.77 19.90
CA LYS A 171 -6.22 -5.72 20.87
C LYS A 171 -6.67 -7.14 20.51
N ASN A 172 -5.75 -7.91 19.94
CA ASN A 172 -5.88 -9.36 19.94
C ASN A 172 -5.08 -9.90 21.11
N ASP A 173 -5.75 -10.39 22.13
CA ASP A 173 -5.12 -10.93 23.37
C ASP A 173 -4.17 -12.12 23.10
N ILE A 174 -4.07 -12.59 21.86
CA ILE A 174 -3.30 -13.78 21.44
C ILE A 174 -2.00 -13.40 20.70
N SER A 175 -1.85 -12.16 20.22
CA SER A 175 -0.65 -11.77 19.46
C SER A 175 0.50 -11.40 20.40
N THR A 176 1.58 -12.18 20.35
CA THR A 176 2.84 -11.89 21.06
C THR A 176 3.78 -11.00 20.24
N ASN A 177 3.48 -10.78 18.95
CA ASN A 177 4.31 -9.99 18.04
C ASN A 177 3.66 -8.64 17.75
N PHE A 178 4.20 -7.58 18.36
CA PHE A 178 3.74 -6.20 18.16
C PHE A 178 4.92 -5.23 18.12
N ILE A 179 4.69 -4.08 17.52
CA ILE A 179 5.59 -2.91 17.58
C ILE A 179 4.84 -1.72 18.18
N ASN A 180 5.57 -0.84 18.85
CA ASN A 180 5.00 0.43 19.29
C ASN A 180 5.05 1.43 18.12
N VAL A 181 3.93 2.09 17.86
CA VAL A 181 3.80 3.09 16.82
C VAL A 181 3.22 4.37 17.40
N GLU A 182 3.63 5.50 16.85
CA GLU A 182 3.02 6.79 17.16
C GLU A 182 1.63 6.88 16.54
N VAL A 183 0.72 7.55 17.24
CA VAL A 183 -0.65 7.82 16.78
C VAL A 183 -0.84 9.32 16.74
N TYR A 184 -1.41 9.81 15.65
CA TYR A 184 -1.81 11.22 15.47
C TYR A 184 -3.27 11.32 15.05
N SER A 185 -3.88 12.48 15.21
CA SER A 185 -5.17 12.73 14.59
C SER A 185 -4.95 13.16 13.13
N LEU A 186 -5.86 12.72 12.24
CA LEU A 186 -5.80 13.12 10.84
C LEU A 186 -5.82 14.65 10.71
N LEU A 187 -6.72 15.32 11.46
CA LEU A 187 -6.86 16.77 11.41
C LEU A 187 -5.58 17.49 11.84
N GLU A 188 -4.91 17.04 12.93
CA GLU A 188 -3.63 17.63 13.38
C GLU A 188 -2.57 17.61 12.27
N ILE A 189 -2.47 16.46 11.55
CA ILE A 189 -1.50 16.33 10.45
C ILE A 189 -1.88 17.27 9.28
N LEU A 190 -3.16 17.34 8.90
CA LEU A 190 -3.62 18.20 7.81
C LEU A 190 -3.36 19.67 8.12
N GLU A 191 -3.74 20.14 9.32
CA GLU A 191 -3.51 21.51 9.77
C GLU A 191 -2.01 21.86 9.78
N THR A 192 -1.16 20.99 10.34
CA THR A 192 0.29 21.20 10.43
C THR A 192 0.95 21.28 9.06
N ASN A 193 0.40 20.56 8.06
CA ASN A 193 0.91 20.57 6.69
C ASN A 193 0.20 21.60 5.77
N GLY A 194 -0.68 22.43 6.32
CA GLY A 194 -1.38 23.48 5.56
C GLY A 194 -2.36 22.93 4.52
N ILE A 195 -2.91 21.75 4.75
CA ILE A 195 -3.90 21.12 3.87
C ILE A 195 -5.29 21.51 4.33
N ASN A 196 -5.95 22.36 3.56
CA ASN A 196 -7.29 22.90 3.89
C ASN A 196 -8.40 22.20 3.09
N GLU A 197 -8.05 21.55 1.99
CA GLU A 197 -9.00 20.86 1.12
C GLU A 197 -8.44 19.50 0.71
N ILE A 198 -9.29 18.49 0.66
CA ILE A 198 -8.98 17.14 0.18
C ILE A 198 -10.03 16.73 -0.84
N ASP A 199 -9.61 16.13 -1.96
CA ASP A 199 -10.48 15.69 -3.03
C ASP A 199 -10.89 14.23 -2.87
N ALA A 200 -10.01 13.44 -2.27
CA ALA A 200 -10.31 12.03 -1.96
C ALA A 200 -9.60 11.56 -0.69
N LEU A 201 -10.29 10.73 0.08
CA LEU A 201 -9.79 10.06 1.27
C LEU A 201 -10.09 8.57 1.17
N LYS A 202 -9.04 7.74 1.28
CA LYS A 202 -9.17 6.28 1.45
C LYS A 202 -8.75 5.94 2.87
N ILE A 203 -9.55 5.11 3.56
CA ILE A 203 -9.22 4.58 4.89
C ILE A 203 -9.37 3.06 4.84
N ASP A 204 -8.31 2.37 5.25
CA ASP A 204 -8.25 0.91 5.33
C ASP A 204 -7.29 0.54 6.48
N VAL A 205 -7.82 0.51 7.71
CA VAL A 205 -7.04 0.37 8.95
C VAL A 205 -7.52 -0.77 9.84
N GLU A 206 -8.13 -1.79 9.21
CA GLU A 206 -8.50 -3.06 9.83
C GLU A 206 -9.31 -2.89 11.13
N GLY A 207 -10.39 -2.09 11.04
CA GLY A 207 -11.38 -1.90 12.11
C GLY A 207 -11.12 -0.69 13.02
N PHE A 208 -10.28 0.25 12.61
CA PHE A 208 -10.03 1.48 13.35
C PHE A 208 -10.58 2.75 12.66
N GLU A 209 -11.38 2.54 11.58
CA GLU A 209 -11.89 3.59 10.70
C GLU A 209 -12.68 4.65 11.48
N ASP A 210 -13.56 4.24 12.40
CA ASP A 210 -14.37 5.14 13.22
C ASP A 210 -13.51 6.11 14.04
N LYS A 211 -12.39 5.63 14.59
CA LYS A 211 -11.49 6.46 15.40
C LYS A 211 -10.69 7.45 14.56
N VAL A 212 -10.33 7.07 13.33
CA VAL A 212 -9.67 7.98 12.38
C VAL A 212 -10.61 9.12 12.01
N MET A 213 -11.90 8.80 11.75
CA MET A 213 -12.89 9.79 11.29
C MET A 213 -13.49 10.64 12.41
N LYS A 214 -13.46 10.17 13.65
CA LYS A 214 -14.11 10.85 14.78
C LYS A 214 -13.70 12.31 14.91
N THR A 215 -12.39 12.58 14.93
CA THR A 215 -11.88 13.95 15.07
C THR A 215 -12.14 14.83 13.87
N PHE A 216 -12.31 14.24 12.70
CA PHE A 216 -12.63 14.95 11.48
C PHE A 216 -14.06 15.51 11.51
N PHE A 217 -15.02 14.73 12.04
CA PHE A 217 -16.42 15.16 12.14
C PHE A 217 -16.75 15.97 13.39
N GLU A 218 -16.00 15.86 14.49
CA GLU A 218 -16.26 16.61 15.71
C GLU A 218 -15.84 18.09 15.63
N LYS A 219 -15.02 18.49 14.67
CA LYS A 219 -14.50 19.85 14.45
C LYS A 219 -14.97 20.52 13.16
N SER A 220 -15.70 19.80 12.31
CA SER A 220 -16.38 20.34 11.12
C SER A 220 -17.84 20.75 11.52
#